data_5919a6db1ac70737fa3c325d984a79d3
#
_entry.id   5919a6db1ac70737fa3c325d984a79d3
#
_cell.length_a   1.000
_cell.length_b   1.000
_cell.length_c   1.000
_cell.angle_alpha   90.00
_cell.angle_beta   90.00
_cell.angle_gamma   90.00
#
_symmetry.space_group_name_H-M   'P 1'
#
loop_
_entity.id
_entity.type
_entity.pdbx_description
1 polymer ?
#
loop_
_entity_poly.entity_id
_entity_poly.type
_entity_poly.pdbx_seq_one_letter_code
_entity_poly.pdbx_strand_id
1 'polypeptide(L)'
;MKRSSTWMMVSALTLVMGCGGAPEDVPPDAPEAQEDVLFSQTILRERPDGTMSQETTFITREEQLAQIEARDALVRSLGARVTQQDLDDLLIDSGCAGSSLWLFDQTSRTGNQLCLYKQAGADAAWLNLGTVIRKFTNPYFVTWANAVRSLYSGVHPGALQSCTATSCSTLIYQSFNAYQLLNTISYGTQLNWAYLYTP
;
A
#
# COMPACT_ATOMS: atom_id res chain seq x y z
N MET A 1 -34.96 -39.30 40.51
CA MET A 1 -36.08 -38.42 41.02
C MET A 1 -36.51 -37.49 39.90
N LYS A 2 -37.79 -37.69 39.56
CA LYS A 2 -38.62 -36.94 38.60
C LYS A 2 -38.68 -35.45 38.95
N ARG A 3 -38.73 -34.57 37.96
CA ARG A 3 -39.85 -33.60 37.79
C ARG A 3 -39.81 -32.96 36.41
N SER A 4 -40.79 -33.41 35.61
CA SER A 4 -41.38 -32.72 34.48
C SER A 4 -41.89 -31.34 34.89
N SER A 5 -41.86 -30.37 34.00
CA SER A 5 -42.81 -29.26 34.00
C SER A 5 -43.08 -28.83 32.56
N THR A 6 -44.19 -29.34 32.09
CA THR A 6 -44.93 -28.96 30.90
C THR A 6 -45.65 -27.65 31.19
N TRP A 7 -45.52 -26.66 30.30
CA TRP A 7 -46.50 -25.55 30.22
C TRP A 7 -47.02 -25.38 28.81
N MET A 8 -48.35 -25.41 28.78
CA MET A 8 -49.24 -25.33 27.63
C MET A 8 -49.31 -23.94 27.01
N MET A 9 -49.49 -24.00 25.72
CA MET A 9 -50.39 -23.23 24.83
C MET A 9 -51.00 -21.91 25.36
N VAL A 10 -50.94 -20.89 24.54
CA VAL A 10 -52.16 -20.15 24.09
C VAL A 10 -51.90 -19.61 22.68
N SER A 11 -52.71 -20.10 21.75
CA SER A 11 -52.90 -19.56 20.40
C SER A 11 -53.78 -18.30 20.49
N ALA A 12 -53.35 -17.20 19.96
CA ALA A 12 -54.20 -16.07 19.65
C ALA A 12 -54.14 -15.80 18.15
N LEU A 13 -55.17 -16.24 17.46
CA LEU A 13 -55.45 -15.96 16.05
C LEU A 13 -56.12 -14.58 16.00
N THR A 14 -55.43 -13.55 15.55
CA THR A 14 -56.04 -12.27 15.16
C THR A 14 -56.04 -12.15 13.66
N LEU A 15 -57.20 -12.41 13.06
CA LEU A 15 -57.52 -11.99 11.69
C LEU A 15 -57.64 -10.46 11.68
N VAL A 16 -56.72 -9.79 11.00
CA VAL A 16 -56.91 -8.41 10.58
C VAL A 16 -57.12 -8.43 9.08
N MET A 17 -58.38 -8.29 8.68
CA MET A 17 -58.74 -7.83 7.33
C MET A 17 -58.33 -6.35 7.24
N GLY A 18 -57.36 -6.02 6.44
CA GLY A 18 -56.91 -4.66 6.16
C GLY A 18 -56.69 -4.48 4.67
N CYS A 19 -57.57 -3.75 4.05
CA CYS A 19 -57.57 -3.03 2.78
C CYS A 19 -56.36 -3.17 1.87
N GLY A 20 -56.63 -3.52 0.60
CA GLY A 20 -55.69 -3.47 -0.51
C GLY A 20 -55.11 -2.05 -0.70
N GLY A 21 -53.87 -1.90 -0.32
CA GLY A 21 -53.01 -0.87 -0.83
C GLY A 21 -52.36 -1.36 -2.12
N ALA A 22 -52.42 -0.54 -3.17
CA ALA A 22 -51.64 -0.79 -4.39
C ALA A 22 -50.18 -1.03 -4.03
N PRO A 23 -49.43 -1.90 -4.75
CA PRO A 23 -48.01 -2.02 -4.53
C PRO A 23 -47.40 -0.63 -4.78
N GLU A 24 -46.84 -0.02 -3.74
CA GLU A 24 -45.92 1.10 -3.91
C GLU A 24 -44.81 0.59 -4.82
N ASP A 25 -44.67 1.22 -6.00
CA ASP A 25 -43.49 1.08 -6.85
C ASP A 25 -42.29 1.52 -6.02
N VAL A 26 -41.63 0.58 -5.33
CA VAL A 26 -40.34 0.79 -4.74
C VAL A 26 -39.39 1.08 -5.92
N PRO A 27 -38.85 2.28 -6.03
CA PRO A 27 -37.90 2.57 -7.09
C PRO A 27 -36.77 1.53 -7.01
N PRO A 28 -36.32 0.99 -8.16
CA PRO A 28 -35.22 0.04 -8.16
C PRO A 28 -34.06 0.64 -7.35
N ASP A 29 -33.61 -0.13 -6.36
CA ASP A 29 -32.51 0.29 -5.49
C ASP A 29 -31.45 0.99 -6.33
N ALA A 30 -31.24 2.28 -6.03
CA ALA A 30 -30.13 3.00 -6.65
C ALA A 30 -28.89 2.15 -6.40
N PRO A 31 -28.05 1.89 -7.42
CA PRO A 31 -26.85 1.08 -7.22
C PRO A 31 -26.10 1.66 -6.02
N GLU A 32 -25.92 0.86 -4.97
CA GLU A 32 -25.11 1.25 -3.83
C GLU A 32 -23.77 1.73 -4.39
N ALA A 33 -23.47 3.01 -4.15
CA ALA A 33 -22.18 3.57 -4.56
C ALA A 33 -21.12 2.69 -3.92
N GLN A 34 -20.39 1.91 -4.72
CA GLN A 34 -19.27 1.15 -4.25
C GLN A 34 -18.30 2.17 -3.64
N GLU A 35 -18.14 2.13 -2.32
CA GLU A 35 -17.12 2.94 -1.66
C GLU A 35 -15.76 2.57 -2.27
N ASP A 36 -15.10 3.55 -2.88
CA ASP A 36 -13.78 3.35 -3.45
C ASP A 36 -12.81 2.89 -2.36
N VAL A 37 -12.21 1.74 -2.57
CA VAL A 37 -11.20 1.22 -1.65
C VAL A 37 -9.98 2.14 -1.71
N LEU A 38 -9.72 2.83 -0.60
CA LEU A 38 -8.57 3.72 -0.47
C LEU A 38 -7.36 2.97 0.06
N PHE A 39 -6.22 3.23 -0.55
CA PHE A 39 -4.92 2.74 -0.12
C PHE A 39 -4.08 3.87 0.47
N SER A 40 -3.37 3.61 1.56
CA SER A 40 -2.42 4.59 2.07
C SER A 40 -1.20 4.68 1.14
N GLN A 41 -0.80 5.91 0.82
CA GLN A 41 0.46 6.21 0.17
C GLN A 41 1.32 7.00 1.14
N THR A 42 2.40 6.39 1.63
CA THR A 42 3.36 7.02 2.55
C THR A 42 4.60 7.44 1.77
N ILE A 43 4.96 8.71 1.87
CA ILE A 43 6.09 9.31 1.17
C ILE A 43 7.15 9.65 2.20
N LEU A 44 8.34 9.13 2.00
CA LEU A 44 9.51 9.41 2.81
C LEU A 44 10.53 10.17 1.95
N ARG A 45 10.97 11.32 2.45
CA ARG A 45 12.01 12.14 1.81
C ARG A 45 13.09 12.46 2.82
N GLU A 46 14.34 12.24 2.43
CA GLU A 46 15.48 12.71 3.20
C GLU A 46 15.59 14.24 3.07
N ARG A 47 15.74 14.91 4.21
CA ARG A 47 15.98 16.35 4.27
C ARG A 47 17.49 16.65 4.20
N PRO A 48 17.89 17.87 3.86
CA PRO A 48 19.30 18.25 3.81
C PRO A 48 20.07 18.08 5.14
N ASP A 49 19.36 18.04 6.26
CA ASP A 49 19.94 17.80 7.60
C ASP A 49 20.06 16.29 7.94
N GLY A 50 19.76 15.40 6.98
CA GLY A 50 19.77 13.95 7.16
C GLY A 50 18.55 13.37 7.88
N THR A 51 17.59 14.20 8.28
CA THR A 51 16.34 13.71 8.86
C THR A 51 15.35 13.27 7.77
N MET A 52 14.46 12.34 8.11
CA MET A 52 13.41 11.88 7.21
C MET A 52 12.12 12.66 7.44
N SER A 53 11.55 13.22 6.39
CA SER A 53 10.15 13.68 6.42
C SER A 53 9.24 12.53 6.02
N GLN A 54 8.09 12.42 6.67
CA GLN A 54 7.05 11.45 6.34
C GLN A 54 5.73 12.18 6.11
N GLU A 55 5.09 11.86 5.01
CA GLU A 55 3.74 12.29 4.67
C GLU A 55 2.92 11.06 4.30
N THR A 56 1.64 11.03 4.66
CA THR A 56 0.74 9.92 4.28
C THR A 56 -0.54 10.51 3.73
N THR A 57 -0.89 10.10 2.52
CA THR A 57 -2.13 10.42 1.82
C THR A 57 -2.91 9.14 1.55
N PHE A 58 -4.13 9.29 1.05
CA PHE A 58 -4.95 8.16 0.62
C PHE A 58 -5.29 8.34 -0.84
N ILE A 59 -5.10 7.28 -1.61
CA ILE A 59 -5.33 7.25 -3.05
C ILE A 59 -6.25 6.09 -3.41
N THR A 60 -7.04 6.26 -4.46
CA THR A 60 -7.84 5.20 -5.05
C THR A 60 -6.98 4.22 -5.83
N ARG A 61 -7.54 3.06 -6.17
CA ARG A 61 -6.86 2.11 -7.06
C ARG A 61 -6.62 2.69 -8.45
N GLU A 62 -7.54 3.49 -8.95
CA GLU A 62 -7.42 4.14 -10.26
C GLU A 62 -6.26 5.13 -10.28
N GLU A 63 -6.16 6.01 -9.28
CA GLU A 63 -5.03 6.95 -9.13
C GLU A 63 -3.70 6.19 -9.01
N GLN A 64 -3.64 5.12 -8.25
CA GLN A 64 -2.43 4.30 -8.12
C GLN A 64 -2.00 3.70 -9.46
N LEU A 65 -2.95 3.18 -10.25
CA LEU A 65 -2.69 2.66 -11.59
C LEU A 65 -2.22 3.75 -12.54
N ALA A 66 -2.85 4.91 -12.52
CA ALA A 66 -2.47 6.05 -13.37
C ALA A 66 -1.02 6.49 -13.09
N GLN A 67 -0.60 6.55 -11.83
CA GLN A 67 0.79 6.85 -11.45
C GLN A 67 1.77 5.80 -12.00
N ILE A 68 1.43 4.52 -11.88
CA ILE A 68 2.24 3.40 -12.38
C ILE A 68 2.37 3.47 -13.91
N GLU A 69 1.27 3.68 -14.62
CA GLU A 69 1.24 3.74 -16.08
C GLU A 69 2.01 4.94 -16.62
N ALA A 70 1.84 6.11 -16.02
CA ALA A 70 2.57 7.33 -16.39
C ALA A 70 4.08 7.13 -16.28
N ARG A 71 4.54 6.54 -15.18
CA ARG A 71 5.95 6.22 -14.94
C ARG A 71 6.48 5.20 -15.96
N ASP A 72 5.76 4.10 -16.14
CA ASP A 72 6.14 3.06 -17.10
C ASP A 72 6.18 3.59 -18.53
N ALA A 73 5.28 4.51 -18.90
CA ALA A 73 5.25 5.16 -20.21
C ALA A 73 6.49 6.06 -20.41
N LEU A 74 6.84 6.85 -19.40
CA LEU A 74 8.02 7.73 -19.48
C LEU A 74 9.31 6.92 -19.61
N VAL A 75 9.50 5.90 -18.77
CA VAL A 75 10.69 5.03 -18.84
C VAL A 75 10.78 4.33 -20.21
N ARG A 76 9.66 3.86 -20.75
CA ARG A 76 9.65 3.26 -22.11
C ARG A 76 9.99 4.27 -23.20
N SER A 77 9.51 5.50 -23.09
CA SER A 77 9.70 6.52 -24.14
C SER A 77 11.14 7.04 -24.21
N LEU A 78 11.78 7.20 -23.06
CA LEU A 78 13.14 7.73 -22.94
C LEU A 78 14.20 6.61 -22.96
N GLY A 79 13.84 5.40 -22.52
CA GLY A 79 14.75 4.27 -22.43
C GLY A 79 15.97 4.59 -21.58
N ALA A 80 17.18 4.31 -22.11
CA ALA A 80 18.43 4.56 -21.40
C ALA A 80 18.78 6.06 -21.19
N ARG A 81 17.97 6.97 -21.74
CA ARG A 81 18.16 8.43 -21.60
C ARG A 81 17.37 9.03 -20.46
N VAL A 82 16.52 8.24 -19.78
CA VAL A 82 15.73 8.73 -18.65
C VAL A 82 16.66 9.18 -17.53
N THR A 83 16.44 10.39 -17.05
CA THR A 83 17.17 10.97 -15.91
C THR A 83 16.33 10.94 -14.65
N GLN A 84 16.97 11.15 -13.51
CA GLN A 84 16.24 11.32 -12.24
C GLN A 84 15.26 12.50 -12.32
N GLN A 85 15.70 13.62 -12.92
CA GLN A 85 14.88 14.82 -13.06
C GLN A 85 13.62 14.57 -13.87
N ASP A 86 13.70 13.83 -14.98
CA ASP A 86 12.51 13.50 -15.79
C ASP A 86 11.47 12.74 -14.96
N LEU A 87 11.91 11.87 -14.04
CA LEU A 87 11.04 11.08 -13.17
C LEU A 87 10.58 11.85 -11.93
N ASP A 88 11.38 12.80 -11.45
CA ASP A 88 10.97 13.70 -10.35
C ASP A 88 9.86 14.65 -10.81
N ASP A 89 9.97 15.17 -12.04
CA ASP A 89 9.00 16.11 -12.61
C ASP A 89 7.66 15.42 -12.94
N LEU A 90 7.67 14.12 -13.26
CA LEU A 90 6.49 13.41 -13.73
C LEU A 90 5.35 13.34 -12.70
N LEU A 91 5.66 13.25 -11.41
CA LEU A 91 4.66 12.93 -10.38
C LEU A 91 4.73 13.89 -9.18
N ILE A 92 5.22 15.11 -9.37
CA ILE A 92 5.32 16.12 -8.31
C ILE A 92 3.97 16.33 -7.61
N ASP A 93 2.88 16.41 -8.37
CA ASP A 93 1.53 16.67 -7.85
C ASP A 93 0.97 15.48 -7.04
N SER A 94 1.41 14.26 -7.33
CA SER A 94 0.96 13.05 -6.60
C SER A 94 1.78 12.77 -5.34
N GLY A 95 2.85 13.52 -5.10
CA GLY A 95 3.72 13.38 -3.92
C GLY A 95 4.75 12.26 -4.01
N CYS A 96 4.50 11.18 -4.74
CA CYS A 96 5.41 10.05 -4.91
C CYS A 96 6.19 10.20 -6.22
N ALA A 97 7.41 10.74 -6.15
CA ALA A 97 8.25 10.95 -7.34
C ALA A 97 8.53 9.64 -8.09
N GLY A 98 8.53 9.71 -9.41
CA GLY A 98 8.80 8.56 -10.28
C GLY A 98 10.20 7.97 -10.11
N SER A 99 11.17 8.76 -9.63
CA SER A 99 12.53 8.34 -9.29
C SER A 99 12.63 7.52 -8.00
N SER A 100 11.60 7.56 -7.13
CA SER A 100 11.61 6.89 -5.83
C SER A 100 11.57 5.37 -5.94
N LEU A 101 12.04 4.68 -4.91
CA LEU A 101 11.70 3.29 -4.66
C LEU A 101 10.24 3.22 -4.21
N TRP A 102 9.41 2.46 -4.91
CA TRP A 102 8.02 2.20 -4.55
C TRP A 102 7.89 0.77 -4.03
N LEU A 103 7.42 0.64 -2.80
CA LEU A 103 7.13 -0.64 -2.14
C LEU A 103 5.62 -0.79 -2.00
N PHE A 104 5.12 -2.01 -2.19
CA PHE A 104 3.70 -2.33 -2.08
C PHE A 104 3.51 -3.52 -1.13
N ASP A 105 2.44 -3.49 -0.35
CA ASP A 105 2.11 -4.55 0.60
C ASP A 105 1.30 -5.71 0.00
N GLN A 106 1.02 -5.65 -1.30
CA GLN A 106 0.44 -6.74 -2.08
C GLN A 106 1.30 -7.00 -3.33
N THR A 107 1.06 -8.14 -3.98
CA THR A 107 1.73 -8.49 -5.24
C THR A 107 1.25 -7.60 -6.39
N SER A 108 1.98 -7.60 -7.50
CA SER A 108 1.61 -6.88 -8.73
C SER A 108 1.37 -5.38 -8.55
N ARG A 109 2.10 -4.75 -7.64
CA ARG A 109 2.05 -3.30 -7.37
C ARG A 109 0.67 -2.83 -6.93
N THR A 110 0.08 -3.54 -5.98
CA THR A 110 -1.23 -3.22 -5.43
C THR A 110 -1.16 -3.01 -3.92
N GLY A 111 -2.24 -2.50 -3.32
CA GLY A 111 -2.36 -2.29 -1.89
C GLY A 111 -1.74 -0.97 -1.43
N ASN A 112 -1.39 -0.91 -0.15
CA ASN A 112 -0.73 0.28 0.40
C ASN A 112 0.65 0.46 -0.23
N GLN A 113 1.06 1.71 -0.41
CA GLN A 113 2.28 2.10 -1.10
C GLN A 113 3.19 2.91 -0.17
N LEU A 114 4.49 2.59 -0.20
CA LEU A 114 5.54 3.37 0.44
C LEU A 114 6.50 3.86 -0.64
N CYS A 115 6.73 5.16 -0.69
CA CYS A 115 7.66 5.80 -1.59
C CYS A 115 8.87 6.30 -0.80
N LEU A 116 10.04 5.76 -1.09
CA LEU A 116 11.30 6.23 -0.52
C LEU A 116 12.06 7.05 -1.58
N TYR A 117 12.06 8.36 -1.40
CA TYR A 117 12.81 9.28 -2.25
C TYR A 117 14.22 9.47 -1.72
N LYS A 118 15.21 9.30 -2.59
CA LYS A 118 16.62 9.62 -2.35
C LYS A 118 17.05 10.73 -3.30
N GLN A 119 17.57 11.81 -2.75
CA GLN A 119 18.07 12.94 -3.53
C GLN A 119 19.26 12.52 -4.40
N ALA A 120 19.37 13.09 -5.59
CA ALA A 120 20.53 12.89 -6.47
C ALA A 120 21.82 13.33 -5.77
N GLY A 121 22.85 12.51 -5.86
CA GLY A 121 24.14 12.78 -5.25
C GLY A 121 24.21 12.60 -3.72
N ALA A 122 23.11 12.26 -3.06
CA ALA A 122 23.14 11.89 -1.65
C ALA A 122 23.84 10.54 -1.45
N ASP A 123 24.39 10.32 -0.26
CA ASP A 123 24.94 9.02 0.14
C ASP A 123 23.88 7.92 0.12
N ALA A 124 24.32 6.67 0.30
CA ALA A 124 23.40 5.54 0.40
C ALA A 124 22.34 5.78 1.48
N ALA A 125 21.08 5.48 1.15
CA ALA A 125 19.97 5.62 2.10
C ALA A 125 19.64 4.29 2.76
N TRP A 126 19.46 4.30 4.08
CA TRP A 126 19.00 3.17 4.88
C TRP A 126 17.66 3.50 5.54
N LEU A 127 16.70 2.60 5.43
CA LEU A 127 15.40 2.76 6.05
C LEU A 127 15.02 1.52 6.85
N ASN A 128 14.79 1.69 8.15
CA ASN A 128 14.15 0.68 8.97
C ASN A 128 12.64 0.70 8.71
N LEU A 129 12.12 -0.29 8.02
CA LEU A 129 10.70 -0.43 7.71
C LEU A 129 9.82 -0.62 8.96
N GLY A 130 10.43 -1.04 10.08
CA GLY A 130 9.75 -1.16 11.37
C GLY A 130 9.42 0.18 12.03
N THR A 131 10.00 1.28 11.57
CA THR A 131 9.69 2.64 12.06
C THR A 131 8.63 3.35 11.23
N VAL A 132 8.23 2.78 10.09
CA VAL A 132 7.26 3.39 9.18
C VAL A 132 5.90 2.75 9.35
N ILE A 133 4.90 3.54 9.71
CA ILE A 133 3.52 3.06 9.89
C ILE A 133 2.91 2.80 8.51
N ARG A 134 2.36 1.62 8.31
CA ARG A 134 1.66 1.20 7.10
C ARG A 134 0.15 1.42 7.20
N LYS A 135 -0.43 1.08 8.34
CA LYS A 135 -1.85 1.30 8.63
C LYS A 135 -2.11 1.40 10.14
N PHE A 136 -3.20 2.05 10.47
CA PHE A 136 -3.74 2.08 11.81
C PHE A 136 -4.79 0.97 11.95
N THR A 137 -4.60 0.09 12.93
CA THR A 137 -5.63 -0.83 13.41
C THR A 137 -5.78 -0.56 14.90
N ASN A 138 -6.83 0.21 15.26
CA ASN A 138 -7.06 0.59 16.66
C ASN A 138 -7.11 -0.65 17.58
N PRO A 139 -6.28 -0.73 18.66
CA PRO A 139 -5.34 0.30 19.16
C PRO A 139 -3.88 0.17 18.64
N TYR A 140 -3.61 -0.65 17.63
CA TYR A 140 -2.24 -1.01 17.23
C TYR A 140 -1.83 -0.33 15.91
N PHE A 141 -0.54 -0.04 15.81
CA PHE A 141 0.10 0.36 14.56
C PHE A 141 0.67 -0.87 13.87
N VAL A 142 0.44 -0.97 12.57
CA VAL A 142 1.09 -1.97 11.72
C VAL A 142 2.13 -1.25 10.87
N THR A 143 3.38 -1.69 10.94
CA THR A 143 4.49 -1.09 10.21
C THR A 143 4.74 -1.76 8.86
N TRP A 144 5.68 -1.21 8.10
CA TRP A 144 6.13 -1.80 6.84
C TRP A 144 7.08 -3.00 7.01
N ALA A 145 7.60 -3.24 8.21
CA ALA A 145 8.42 -4.43 8.45
C ALA A 145 7.65 -5.70 8.06
N ASN A 146 8.29 -6.56 7.30
CA ASN A 146 7.75 -7.86 6.88
C ASN A 146 6.48 -7.78 6.01
N ALA A 147 6.20 -6.63 5.41
CA ALA A 147 4.97 -6.37 4.67
C ALA A 147 5.16 -6.24 3.16
N VAL A 148 6.38 -6.06 2.68
CA VAL A 148 6.64 -5.82 1.25
C VAL A 148 6.36 -7.07 0.42
N ARG A 149 5.55 -6.93 -0.63
CA ARG A 149 5.18 -8.05 -1.52
C ARG A 149 5.54 -7.80 -2.97
N SER A 150 5.64 -6.55 -3.39
CA SER A 150 6.13 -6.17 -4.71
C SER A 150 6.83 -4.81 -4.63
N LEU A 151 7.65 -4.49 -5.61
CA LEU A 151 8.34 -3.20 -5.68
C LEU A 151 8.52 -2.74 -7.12
N TYR A 152 8.73 -1.44 -7.24
CA TYR A 152 9.41 -0.83 -8.37
C TYR A 152 10.59 -0.01 -7.83
N SER A 153 11.81 -0.33 -8.27
CA SER A 153 12.98 0.47 -7.94
C SER A 153 13.00 1.74 -8.80
N GLY A 154 13.25 2.89 -8.21
CA GLY A 154 13.47 4.11 -8.96
C GLY A 154 14.80 4.09 -9.73
N VAL A 155 15.46 5.23 -9.74
CA VAL A 155 16.77 5.42 -10.40
C VAL A 155 17.90 4.76 -9.63
N HIS A 156 17.70 4.38 -8.38
CA HIS A 156 18.72 3.79 -7.53
C HIS A 156 18.58 2.26 -7.42
N PRO A 157 19.66 1.51 -7.64
CA PRO A 157 19.72 0.12 -7.26
C PRO A 157 19.74 -0.03 -5.73
N GLY A 158 19.40 -1.22 -5.22
CA GLY A 158 19.35 -1.41 -3.78
C GLY A 158 19.06 -2.84 -3.37
N ALA A 159 18.69 -2.98 -2.10
CA ALA A 159 18.26 -4.25 -1.54
C ALA A 159 17.21 -4.06 -0.43
N LEU A 160 16.35 -5.04 -0.28
CA LEU A 160 15.57 -5.27 0.94
C LEU A 160 16.26 -6.36 1.73
N GLN A 161 16.37 -6.19 3.05
CA GLN A 161 17.12 -7.11 3.91
C GLN A 161 16.37 -7.43 5.20
N SER A 162 16.69 -8.60 5.75
CA SER A 162 16.31 -8.97 7.11
C SER A 162 17.47 -8.64 8.05
N CYS A 163 17.27 -7.63 8.90
CA CYS A 163 18.30 -7.17 9.82
C CYS A 163 17.82 -7.25 11.27
N THR A 164 18.77 -7.50 12.17
CA THR A 164 18.68 -7.27 13.61
C THR A 164 19.27 -5.91 13.96
N ALA A 165 19.35 -5.57 15.25
CA ALA A 165 19.97 -4.32 15.69
C ALA A 165 21.47 -4.22 15.33
N THR A 166 22.15 -5.35 15.11
CA THR A 166 23.62 -5.41 14.97
C THR A 166 24.10 -5.99 13.64
N SER A 167 23.25 -6.66 12.87
CA SER A 167 23.67 -7.33 11.63
C SER A 167 22.49 -7.58 10.70
N CYS A 168 22.77 -7.66 9.41
CA CYS A 168 21.81 -8.06 8.39
C CYS A 168 22.11 -9.47 7.87
N SER A 169 21.06 -10.23 7.56
CA SER A 169 21.18 -11.56 6.98
C SER A 169 21.77 -11.49 5.57
N THR A 170 22.71 -12.39 5.27
CA THR A 170 23.22 -12.59 3.92
C THR A 170 22.39 -13.59 3.11
N LEU A 171 21.44 -14.27 3.74
CA LEU A 171 20.58 -15.28 3.11
C LEU A 171 19.16 -14.80 2.84
N ILE A 172 18.66 -13.87 3.68
CA ILE A 172 17.31 -13.33 3.58
C ILE A 172 17.41 -11.90 3.08
N TYR A 173 17.52 -11.74 1.77
CA TYR A 173 17.57 -10.45 1.10
C TYR A 173 16.95 -10.54 -0.30
N GLN A 174 16.55 -9.39 -0.83
CA GLN A 174 16.11 -9.20 -2.20
C GLN A 174 16.84 -7.99 -2.78
N SER A 175 17.81 -8.22 -3.66
CA SER A 175 18.44 -7.15 -4.42
C SER A 175 17.56 -6.71 -5.59
N PHE A 176 17.74 -5.48 -6.01
CA PHE A 176 17.11 -4.92 -7.22
C PHE A 176 18.06 -3.93 -7.91
N ASN A 177 17.96 -3.91 -9.24
CA ASN A 177 18.65 -2.92 -10.08
C ASN A 177 17.81 -1.65 -10.21
N ALA A 178 18.41 -0.55 -10.73
CA ALA A 178 17.65 0.62 -11.14
C ALA A 178 16.57 0.23 -12.17
N TYR A 179 15.41 0.89 -12.11
CA TYR A 179 14.25 0.69 -13.00
C TYR A 179 13.69 -0.75 -13.00
N GLN A 180 14.02 -1.54 -12.01
CA GLN A 180 13.55 -2.92 -11.92
C GLN A 180 12.14 -3.00 -11.34
N LEU A 181 11.31 -3.82 -11.97
CA LEU A 181 10.00 -4.21 -11.49
C LEU A 181 10.04 -5.62 -10.93
N LEU A 182 9.62 -5.78 -9.68
CA LEU A 182 9.39 -7.09 -9.05
C LEU A 182 7.91 -7.20 -8.63
N ASN A 183 7.15 -7.99 -9.37
CA ASN A 183 5.74 -8.22 -9.08
C ASN A 183 5.51 -9.11 -7.85
N THR A 184 6.53 -9.85 -7.43
CA THR A 184 6.50 -10.71 -6.25
C THR A 184 7.87 -10.71 -5.59
N ILE A 185 7.88 -10.63 -4.26
CA ILE A 185 9.09 -10.67 -3.42
C ILE A 185 9.05 -11.95 -2.59
N SER A 186 10.05 -12.82 -2.78
CA SER A 186 10.09 -14.16 -2.18
C SER A 186 10.17 -14.14 -0.65
N TYR A 187 10.89 -13.19 -0.07
CA TYR A 187 11.12 -13.09 1.38
C TYR A 187 10.36 -11.93 2.04
N GLY A 188 9.32 -11.41 1.40
CA GLY A 188 8.62 -10.19 1.85
C GLY A 188 8.06 -10.23 3.27
N THR A 189 7.86 -11.44 3.85
CA THR A 189 7.44 -11.64 5.25
C THR A 189 8.59 -11.58 6.25
N GLN A 190 9.82 -11.38 5.82
CA GLN A 190 11.01 -11.40 6.68
C GLN A 190 11.90 -10.17 6.47
N LEU A 191 11.56 -9.30 5.50
CA LEU A 191 12.34 -8.12 5.14
C LEU A 191 11.87 -6.92 5.97
N ASN A 192 12.78 -6.30 6.68
CA ASN A 192 12.49 -5.20 7.60
C ASN A 192 13.35 -3.95 7.39
N TRP A 193 14.27 -3.98 6.40
CA TRP A 193 15.10 -2.85 6.00
C TRP A 193 15.10 -2.67 4.49
N ALA A 194 15.14 -1.42 4.05
CA ALA A 194 15.39 -1.03 2.66
C ALA A 194 16.72 -0.26 2.59
N TYR A 195 17.50 -0.59 1.57
CA TYR A 195 18.78 0.07 1.29
C TYR A 195 18.84 0.50 -0.17
N LEU A 196 19.19 1.77 -0.42
CA LEU A 196 19.46 2.32 -1.74
C LEU A 196 20.93 2.62 -1.88
N TYR A 197 21.58 2.06 -2.89
CA TYR A 197 22.97 2.33 -3.20
C TYR A 197 23.14 3.72 -3.84
N THR A 198 24.31 4.28 -3.69
CA THR A 198 24.77 5.35 -4.58
C THR A 198 25.15 4.72 -5.92
N PRO A 199 24.63 5.23 -7.06
CA PRO A 199 24.97 4.71 -8.37
C PRO A 199 26.45 4.88 -8.69
#